data_356f81fb7c238b416956a43e98026cef
#
_entry.id   356f81fb7c238b416956a43e98026cef
#
_cell.length_a   1.000
_cell.length_b   1.000
_cell.length_c   1.000
_cell.angle_alpha   90.00
_cell.angle_beta   90.00
_cell.angle_gamma   90.00
#
_symmetry.space_group_name_H-M   'P 1'
#
loop_
_entity.id
_entity.type
_entity.pdbx_description
1 polymer ?
#
loop_
_entity_poly.entity_id
_entity_poly.type
_entity_poly.pdbx_seq_one_letter_code
_entity_poly.pdbx_strand_id
1 'polypeptide(L)'
;DVFLPIPTHFQMHQDKKYQWQTVRSAIKDLEYDHGECATLSEERLKFLKMVPEGGNWRDLPEDIIPIAMGGAYKSGGGKVGFYRRLSYDQPSPTVVTSPIQKATMMCHPTQNRPLSVKEYARIQQFPDDWVFTGTTAAKYRQIGNAVPVGLAEAIGKTVLSVANNTAVVQTKRFRGTNVHNK
;
A
#
# COMPACT_ATOMS: atom_id res chain seq x y z
N ASP A 1 -1.15 21.39 -22.11
CA ASP A 1 -0.86 21.61 -20.68
C ASP A 1 -1.29 20.37 -19.90
N VAL A 2 -0.50 20.00 -18.88
CA VAL A 2 -0.83 18.88 -17.99
C VAL A 2 -1.44 19.46 -16.72
N PHE A 3 -2.68 19.07 -16.41
CA PHE A 3 -3.38 19.48 -15.21
C PHE A 3 -3.30 18.35 -14.17
N LEU A 4 -2.89 18.68 -12.96
CA LEU A 4 -2.82 17.74 -11.85
C LEU A 4 -3.80 18.15 -10.75
N PRO A 5 -4.40 17.18 -10.03
CA PRO A 5 -5.19 17.48 -8.85
C PRO A 5 -4.36 18.25 -7.82
N ILE A 6 -4.99 19.19 -7.13
CA ILE A 6 -4.33 19.92 -6.04
C ILE A 6 -4.16 18.95 -4.85
N PRO A 7 -2.94 18.80 -4.29
CA PRO A 7 -2.72 17.98 -3.11
C PRO A 7 -3.59 18.46 -1.94
N THR A 8 -4.26 17.53 -1.28
CA THR A 8 -5.13 17.81 -0.12
C THR A 8 -4.56 17.27 1.20
N HIS A 9 -3.61 16.33 1.13
CA HIS A 9 -3.01 15.71 2.31
C HIS A 9 -1.49 15.82 2.26
N PHE A 10 -0.86 16.02 3.43
CA PHE A 10 0.56 16.30 3.58
C PHE A 10 1.15 15.45 4.71
N GLN A 11 2.44 15.16 4.65
CA GLN A 11 3.13 14.39 5.70
C GLN A 11 3.03 15.08 7.06
N MET A 12 3.19 16.41 7.07
CA MET A 12 3.02 17.23 8.26
C MET A 12 2.03 18.36 7.96
N HIS A 13 1.00 18.46 8.77
CA HIS A 13 0.02 19.54 8.73
C HIS A 13 -0.51 19.81 10.14
N GLN A 14 -0.81 21.08 10.47
CA GLN A 14 -1.34 21.45 11.79
C GLN A 14 -2.68 20.79 12.09
N ASP A 15 -3.57 20.75 11.09
CA ASP A 15 -4.86 20.06 11.19
C ASP A 15 -4.71 18.61 10.72
N LYS A 16 -5.03 17.66 11.60
CA LYS A 16 -4.93 16.21 11.37
C LYS A 16 -5.72 15.73 10.14
N LYS A 17 -6.81 16.38 9.78
CA LYS A 17 -7.63 16.02 8.60
C LYS A 17 -6.88 16.17 7.27
N TYR A 18 -5.81 16.97 7.25
CA TYR A 18 -4.95 17.16 6.08
C TYR A 18 -3.62 16.39 6.19
N GLN A 19 -3.44 15.58 7.22
CA GLN A 19 -2.29 14.68 7.29
C GLN A 19 -2.54 13.43 6.42
N TRP A 20 -1.45 12.79 5.99
CA TRP A 20 -1.54 11.53 5.29
C TRP A 20 -2.33 10.50 6.09
N GLN A 21 -3.22 9.78 5.40
CA GLN A 21 -3.89 8.63 5.98
C GLN A 21 -2.90 7.50 6.18
N THR A 22 -2.95 6.87 7.34
CA THR A 22 -2.05 5.78 7.70
C THR A 22 -2.74 4.42 7.57
N VAL A 23 -1.97 3.34 7.54
CA VAL A 23 -2.51 1.97 7.60
C VAL A 23 -3.41 1.80 8.82
N ARG A 24 -3.05 2.40 9.96
CA ARG A 24 -3.85 2.37 11.19
C ARG A 24 -5.26 2.91 10.97
N SER A 25 -5.38 4.07 10.34
CA SER A 25 -6.69 4.69 10.09
C SER A 25 -7.56 3.89 9.13
N ALA A 26 -6.93 3.08 8.26
CA ALA A 26 -7.65 2.30 7.26
C ALA A 26 -8.12 0.93 7.76
N ILE A 27 -7.33 0.24 8.61
CA ILE A 27 -7.57 -1.19 8.88
C ILE A 27 -7.57 -1.60 10.36
N LYS A 28 -7.28 -0.70 11.32
CA LYS A 28 -7.12 -1.11 12.74
C LYS A 28 -8.39 -1.72 13.33
N ASP A 29 -9.54 -1.23 12.95
CA ASP A 29 -10.85 -1.74 13.37
C ASP A 29 -11.17 -3.14 12.81
N LEU A 30 -10.52 -3.56 11.72
CA LEU A 30 -10.68 -4.88 11.12
C LEU A 30 -9.78 -5.96 11.75
N GLU A 31 -8.96 -5.64 12.74
CA GLU A 31 -7.93 -6.53 13.28
C GLU A 31 -8.49 -7.88 13.77
N TYR A 32 -9.71 -7.89 14.29
CA TYR A 32 -10.39 -9.08 14.82
C TYR A 32 -11.49 -9.64 13.89
N ASP A 33 -11.95 -8.86 12.90
CA ASP A 33 -12.93 -9.30 11.89
C ASP A 33 -12.46 -8.93 10.46
N HIS A 34 -11.27 -9.39 10.12
CA HIS A 34 -10.66 -9.08 8.82
C HIS A 34 -11.24 -9.87 7.64
N GLY A 35 -12.03 -10.92 7.89
CA GLY A 35 -12.55 -11.79 6.83
C GLY A 35 -11.48 -12.68 6.16
N GLU A 36 -11.69 -13.02 4.89
CA GLU A 36 -10.82 -13.91 4.14
C GLU A 36 -9.47 -13.27 3.78
N CYS A 37 -8.40 -14.07 3.80
CA CYS A 37 -7.09 -13.66 3.32
C CYS A 37 -6.37 -14.78 2.57
N ALA A 38 -5.37 -14.41 1.76
CA ALA A 38 -4.48 -15.36 1.12
C ALA A 38 -3.61 -16.06 2.17
N THR A 39 -3.18 -17.28 1.87
CA THR A 39 -2.33 -18.07 2.77
C THR A 39 -0.86 -18.01 2.31
N LEU A 40 0.05 -17.85 3.25
CA LEU A 40 1.48 -18.07 3.04
C LEU A 40 1.84 -19.53 3.29
N SER A 41 2.84 -20.06 2.59
CA SER A 41 3.45 -21.34 2.95
C SER A 41 4.05 -21.28 4.35
N GLU A 42 4.12 -22.41 5.03
CA GLU A 42 4.72 -22.50 6.38
C GLU A 42 6.16 -21.96 6.41
N GLU A 43 6.93 -22.24 5.36
CA GLU A 43 8.29 -21.74 5.22
C GLU A 43 8.32 -20.21 5.19
N ARG A 44 7.49 -19.58 4.36
CA ARG A 44 7.42 -18.11 4.29
C ARG A 44 6.91 -17.49 5.57
N LEU A 45 5.99 -18.18 6.26
CA LEU A 45 5.47 -17.75 7.54
C LEU A 45 6.54 -17.76 8.64
N LYS A 46 7.47 -18.76 8.63
CA LYS A 46 8.61 -18.78 9.56
C LYS A 46 9.44 -17.49 9.45
N PHE A 47 9.79 -17.08 8.23
CA PHE A 47 10.55 -15.85 8.02
C PHE A 47 9.74 -14.59 8.37
N LEU A 48 8.47 -14.54 7.98
CA LEU A 48 7.62 -13.40 8.32
C LEU A 48 7.51 -13.15 9.83
N LYS A 49 7.48 -14.21 10.65
CA LYS A 49 7.44 -14.11 12.11
C LYS A 49 8.65 -13.38 12.73
N MET A 50 9.79 -13.37 12.05
CA MET A 50 11.02 -12.72 12.50
C MET A 50 11.06 -11.24 12.11
N VAL A 51 10.21 -10.80 11.17
CA VAL A 51 10.21 -9.41 10.69
C VAL A 51 9.37 -8.53 11.61
N PRO A 52 9.91 -7.43 12.12
CA PRO A 52 9.16 -6.48 12.95
C PRO A 52 8.13 -5.69 12.16
N GLU A 53 7.25 -4.97 12.85
CA GLU A 53 6.34 -4.00 12.23
C GLU A 53 7.13 -2.98 11.40
N GLY A 54 6.65 -2.69 10.18
CA GLY A 54 7.32 -1.78 9.25
C GLY A 54 8.57 -2.34 8.57
N GLY A 55 9.01 -3.54 8.97
CA GLY A 55 10.21 -4.20 8.47
C GLY A 55 10.01 -5.00 7.17
N ASN A 56 11.09 -5.60 6.72
CA ASN A 56 11.15 -6.44 5.53
C ASN A 56 12.30 -7.48 5.66
N TRP A 57 12.65 -8.16 4.59
CA TRP A 57 13.71 -9.18 4.58
C TRP A 57 15.06 -8.72 5.15
N ARG A 58 15.38 -7.41 5.13
CA ARG A 58 16.66 -6.88 5.65
C ARG A 58 16.73 -6.90 7.18
N ASP A 59 15.59 -7.04 7.83
CA ASP A 59 15.48 -7.14 9.29
C ASP A 59 15.55 -8.59 9.79
N LEU A 60 15.74 -9.57 8.88
CA LEU A 60 16.01 -10.95 9.23
C LEU A 60 17.46 -11.11 9.71
N PRO A 61 17.77 -12.13 10.55
CA PRO A 61 19.14 -12.49 10.89
C PRO A 61 20.00 -12.73 9.64
N GLU A 62 21.26 -12.32 9.67
CA GLU A 62 22.16 -12.35 8.50
C GLU A 62 22.33 -13.75 7.89
N ASP A 63 22.38 -14.77 8.72
CA ASP A 63 22.45 -16.18 8.32
C ASP A 63 21.15 -16.69 7.67
N ILE A 64 20.03 -16.10 8.00
CA ILE A 64 18.71 -16.44 7.46
C ILE A 64 18.40 -15.74 6.13
N ILE A 65 18.92 -14.54 5.91
CA ILE A 65 18.64 -13.73 4.71
C ILE A 65 18.87 -14.51 3.40
N PRO A 66 20.02 -15.19 3.16
CA PRO A 66 20.22 -15.93 1.92
C PRO A 66 19.21 -17.06 1.72
N ILE A 67 18.80 -17.72 2.80
CA ILE A 67 17.81 -18.81 2.79
C ILE A 67 16.43 -18.24 2.43
N ALA A 68 16.00 -17.21 3.13
CA ALA A 68 14.69 -16.57 2.93
C ALA A 68 14.53 -15.97 1.52
N MET A 69 15.59 -15.37 1.00
CA MET A 69 15.59 -14.71 -0.30
C MET A 69 15.85 -15.67 -1.46
N GLY A 70 16.58 -16.77 -1.23
CA GLY A 70 16.96 -17.74 -2.27
C GLY A 70 17.66 -17.06 -3.45
N GLY A 71 17.29 -17.43 -4.68
CA GLY A 71 17.88 -16.85 -5.89
C GLY A 71 17.73 -15.33 -6.01
N ALA A 72 16.73 -14.74 -5.35
CA ALA A 72 16.53 -13.30 -5.36
C ALA A 72 17.62 -12.53 -4.58
N TYR A 73 18.34 -13.18 -3.66
CA TYR A 73 19.41 -12.54 -2.89
C TYR A 73 20.53 -12.00 -3.78
N LYS A 74 20.92 -12.77 -4.78
CA LYS A 74 21.99 -12.42 -5.72
C LYS A 74 21.56 -11.50 -6.86
N SER A 75 20.26 -11.27 -7.05
CA SER A 75 19.77 -10.40 -8.12
C SER A 75 19.90 -8.94 -7.71
N GLY A 76 20.38 -8.05 -8.57
CA GLY A 76 20.40 -6.61 -8.34
C GLY A 76 18.98 -6.01 -8.24
N GLY A 77 18.86 -4.81 -7.65
CA GLY A 77 17.64 -4.02 -7.55
C GLY A 77 17.02 -3.90 -6.16
N GLY A 78 16.22 -2.87 -5.96
CA GLY A 78 15.59 -2.54 -4.67
C GLY A 78 14.41 -3.45 -4.35
N LYS A 79 14.64 -4.49 -3.56
CA LYS A 79 13.67 -5.55 -3.27
C LYS A 79 13.02 -5.42 -1.89
N VAL A 80 12.68 -4.21 -1.47
CA VAL A 80 12.09 -3.95 -0.15
C VAL A 80 10.72 -4.61 0.07
N GLY A 81 10.11 -5.19 -0.94
CA GLY A 81 8.82 -5.86 -0.84
C GLY A 81 8.85 -7.30 -0.33
N PHE A 82 10.04 -7.95 -0.27
CA PHE A 82 10.12 -9.32 0.27
C PHE A 82 9.87 -9.30 1.78
N TYR A 83 8.97 -10.16 2.26
CA TYR A 83 8.56 -10.26 3.67
C TYR A 83 8.17 -8.93 4.29
N ARG A 84 7.65 -7.98 3.48
CA ARG A 84 7.29 -6.65 3.96
C ARG A 84 6.07 -6.70 4.88
N ARG A 85 6.28 -6.28 6.13
CA ARG A 85 5.23 -5.89 7.04
C ARG A 85 4.92 -4.41 6.86
N LEU A 86 3.66 -4.07 6.82
CA LEU A 86 3.27 -2.67 6.87
C LEU A 86 3.50 -2.10 8.27
N SER A 87 3.59 -0.78 8.37
CA SER A 87 3.55 -0.06 9.64
C SER A 87 2.19 0.59 9.81
N TYR A 88 1.63 0.50 11.01
CA TYR A 88 0.38 1.17 11.31
C TYR A 88 0.48 2.69 11.17
N ASP A 89 1.63 3.28 11.45
CA ASP A 89 1.81 4.73 11.51
C ASP A 89 2.37 5.33 10.21
N GLN A 90 2.41 4.53 9.15
CA GLN A 90 2.83 4.98 7.81
C GLN A 90 1.69 4.81 6.79
N PRO A 91 1.70 5.59 5.69
CA PRO A 91 0.84 5.32 4.54
C PRO A 91 1.13 3.94 3.95
N SER A 92 0.11 3.31 3.38
CA SER A 92 0.30 2.06 2.63
C SER A 92 1.09 2.31 1.35
N PRO A 93 2.02 1.43 0.97
CA PRO A 93 2.54 1.41 -0.38
C PRO A 93 1.42 1.08 -1.38
N THR A 94 1.69 1.27 -2.66
CA THR A 94 0.75 0.96 -3.74
C THR A 94 0.22 -0.48 -3.61
N VAL A 95 -1.09 -0.62 -3.60
CA VAL A 95 -1.77 -1.91 -3.58
C VAL A 95 -1.57 -2.61 -4.92
N VAL A 96 -1.17 -3.87 -4.88
CA VAL A 96 -0.93 -4.71 -6.06
C VAL A 96 -1.95 -5.83 -6.14
N THR A 97 -1.95 -6.58 -7.23
CA THR A 97 -2.96 -7.63 -7.50
C THR A 97 -2.89 -8.87 -6.60
N SER A 98 -1.88 -8.96 -5.73
CA SER A 98 -1.75 -10.05 -4.75
C SER A 98 -0.87 -9.63 -3.55
N PRO A 99 -1.31 -9.83 -2.30
CA PRO A 99 -0.53 -9.51 -1.10
C PRO A 99 0.63 -10.47 -0.85
N ILE A 100 0.66 -11.61 -1.54
CA ILE A 100 1.65 -12.68 -1.34
C ILE A 100 2.71 -12.76 -2.45
N GLN A 101 2.69 -11.84 -3.40
CA GLN A 101 3.72 -11.79 -4.45
C GLN A 101 5.07 -11.43 -3.84
N LYS A 102 6.10 -12.27 -4.10
CA LYS A 102 7.38 -12.21 -3.38
C LYS A 102 8.00 -10.82 -3.28
N ALA A 103 8.10 -10.10 -4.41
CA ALA A 103 8.77 -8.80 -4.48
C ALA A 103 7.92 -7.61 -3.98
N THR A 104 6.62 -7.84 -3.73
CA THR A 104 5.66 -6.79 -3.37
C THR A 104 4.70 -7.26 -2.28
N MET A 105 5.18 -8.09 -1.35
CA MET A 105 4.35 -8.59 -0.24
C MET A 105 3.75 -7.43 0.55
N MET A 106 2.52 -7.65 1.01
CA MET A 106 1.81 -6.74 1.89
C MET A 106 1.23 -7.54 3.06
N CYS A 107 2.00 -7.57 4.15
CA CYS A 107 1.62 -8.30 5.35
C CYS A 107 1.11 -7.34 6.44
N HIS A 108 0.21 -7.87 7.28
CA HIS A 108 -0.38 -7.13 8.40
C HIS A 108 0.70 -6.62 9.35
N PRO A 109 0.59 -5.41 9.92
CA PRO A 109 1.60 -4.82 10.78
C PRO A 109 2.04 -5.72 11.94
N THR A 110 1.11 -6.33 12.64
CA THR A 110 1.36 -7.11 13.87
C THR A 110 1.00 -8.58 13.76
N GLN A 111 0.09 -8.97 12.86
CA GLN A 111 -0.33 -10.36 12.68
C GLN A 111 0.52 -11.08 11.62
N ASN A 112 0.73 -12.39 11.83
CA ASN A 112 1.56 -13.21 10.93
C ASN A 112 0.76 -13.70 9.71
N ARG A 113 0.25 -12.78 8.92
CA ARG A 113 -0.55 -13.04 7.72
C ARG A 113 -0.42 -11.92 6.68
N PRO A 114 -0.76 -12.19 5.41
CA PRO A 114 -0.99 -11.13 4.45
C PRO A 114 -2.17 -10.24 4.88
N LEU A 115 -2.28 -9.06 4.30
CA LEU A 115 -3.51 -8.27 4.42
C LEU A 115 -4.69 -9.05 3.85
N SER A 116 -5.85 -8.94 4.47
CA SER A 116 -7.09 -9.57 4.03
C SER A 116 -7.71 -8.83 2.83
N VAL A 117 -8.75 -9.43 2.23
CA VAL A 117 -9.53 -8.78 1.16
C VAL A 117 -10.19 -7.50 1.65
N LYS A 118 -10.78 -7.51 2.85
CA LYS A 118 -11.39 -6.31 3.46
C LYS A 118 -10.35 -5.20 3.69
N GLU A 119 -9.18 -5.54 4.23
CA GLU A 119 -8.09 -4.59 4.47
C GLU A 119 -7.55 -4.00 3.16
N TYR A 120 -7.42 -4.82 2.13
CA TYR A 120 -7.04 -4.35 0.78
C TYR A 120 -8.06 -3.37 0.20
N ALA A 121 -9.35 -3.68 0.32
CA ALA A 121 -10.44 -2.83 -0.14
C ALA A 121 -10.44 -1.48 0.58
N ARG A 122 -10.28 -1.48 1.93
CA ARG A 122 -10.19 -0.25 2.73
C ARG A 122 -9.01 0.63 2.34
N ILE A 123 -7.83 0.05 2.09
CA ILE A 123 -6.65 0.80 1.64
C ILE A 123 -6.89 1.44 0.26
N GLN A 124 -7.61 0.76 -0.64
CA GLN A 124 -8.05 1.28 -1.94
C GLN A 124 -9.29 2.18 -1.84
N GLN A 125 -9.80 2.42 -0.62
CA GLN A 125 -10.94 3.30 -0.33
C GLN A 125 -12.26 2.80 -0.92
N PHE A 126 -12.42 1.48 -1.13
CA PHE A 126 -13.75 0.92 -1.43
C PHE A 126 -14.66 1.03 -0.21
N PRO A 127 -15.97 1.29 -0.41
CA PRO A 127 -16.95 1.21 0.67
C PRO A 127 -17.02 -0.20 1.26
N ASP A 128 -17.36 -0.32 2.55
CA ASP A 128 -17.40 -1.60 3.26
C ASP A 128 -18.47 -2.57 2.75
N ASP A 129 -19.53 -2.02 2.19
CA ASP A 129 -20.64 -2.75 1.58
C ASP A 129 -20.36 -3.20 0.13
N TRP A 130 -19.18 -2.84 -0.41
CA TRP A 130 -18.82 -3.25 -1.77
C TRP A 130 -18.55 -4.75 -1.85
N VAL A 131 -19.28 -5.43 -2.73
CA VAL A 131 -19.20 -6.89 -2.89
C VAL A 131 -18.22 -7.27 -4.00
N PHE A 132 -17.14 -7.95 -3.63
CA PHE A 132 -16.23 -8.59 -4.58
C PHE A 132 -16.64 -10.05 -4.78
N THR A 133 -16.64 -10.54 -6.01
CA THR A 133 -17.06 -11.90 -6.37
C THR A 133 -15.92 -12.76 -6.88
N GLY A 134 -16.11 -14.08 -6.83
CA GLY A 134 -15.12 -15.06 -7.28
C GLY A 134 -14.17 -15.53 -6.18
N THR A 135 -13.05 -16.12 -6.57
CA THR A 135 -12.03 -16.63 -5.63
C THR A 135 -11.33 -15.51 -4.90
N THR A 136 -10.73 -15.79 -3.74
CA THR A 136 -9.90 -14.83 -2.98
C THR A 136 -8.85 -14.14 -3.86
N ALA A 137 -8.19 -14.91 -4.75
CA ALA A 137 -7.22 -14.35 -5.70
C ALA A 137 -7.87 -13.41 -6.73
N ALA A 138 -9.10 -13.71 -7.18
CA ALA A 138 -9.84 -12.84 -8.10
C ALA A 138 -10.23 -11.52 -7.41
N LYS A 139 -10.64 -11.55 -6.15
CA LYS A 139 -10.97 -10.37 -5.35
C LYS A 139 -9.75 -9.45 -5.18
N TYR A 140 -8.58 -9.99 -4.83
CA TYR A 140 -7.35 -9.20 -4.76
C TYR A 140 -6.99 -8.55 -6.10
N ARG A 141 -7.18 -9.26 -7.23
CA ARG A 141 -6.94 -8.67 -8.57
C ARG A 141 -7.91 -7.55 -8.89
N GLN A 142 -9.18 -7.68 -8.54
CA GLN A 142 -10.17 -6.60 -8.74
C GLN A 142 -9.75 -5.35 -7.97
N ILE A 143 -9.37 -5.51 -6.71
CA ILE A 143 -8.96 -4.40 -5.85
C ILE A 143 -7.63 -3.79 -6.33
N GLY A 144 -6.63 -4.61 -6.62
CA GLY A 144 -5.30 -4.15 -7.01
C GLY A 144 -5.23 -3.50 -8.40
N ASN A 145 -6.19 -3.81 -9.30
CA ASN A 145 -6.32 -3.15 -10.60
C ASN A 145 -7.11 -1.84 -10.54
N ALA A 146 -7.79 -1.56 -9.44
CA ALA A 146 -8.55 -0.34 -9.28
C ALA A 146 -7.65 0.86 -8.98
N VAL A 147 -8.07 2.03 -9.44
CA VAL A 147 -7.55 3.31 -8.94
C VAL A 147 -8.20 3.59 -7.58
N PRO A 148 -7.44 4.03 -6.55
CA PRO A 148 -8.04 4.41 -5.28
C PRO A 148 -9.18 5.41 -5.47
N VAL A 149 -10.33 5.17 -4.81
CA VAL A 149 -11.57 5.93 -5.06
C VAL A 149 -11.36 7.44 -4.88
N GLY A 150 -10.69 7.86 -3.81
CA GLY A 150 -10.41 9.29 -3.58
C GLY A 150 -9.47 9.91 -4.62
N LEU A 151 -8.52 9.14 -5.17
CA LEU A 151 -7.67 9.61 -6.25
C LEU A 151 -8.48 9.76 -7.55
N ALA A 152 -9.34 8.80 -7.86
CA ALA A 152 -10.22 8.86 -9.02
C ALA A 152 -11.17 10.07 -8.95
N GLU A 153 -11.73 10.34 -7.77
CA GLU A 153 -12.57 11.52 -7.51
C GLU A 153 -11.80 12.84 -7.74
N ALA A 154 -10.58 12.95 -7.22
CA ALA A 154 -9.75 14.14 -7.39
C ALA A 154 -9.40 14.38 -8.86
N ILE A 155 -9.05 13.32 -9.60
CA ILE A 155 -8.80 13.40 -11.05
C ILE A 155 -10.08 13.80 -11.79
N GLY A 156 -11.21 13.18 -11.49
CA GLY A 156 -12.51 13.49 -12.11
C GLY A 156 -12.90 14.95 -11.92
N LYS A 157 -12.77 15.49 -10.69
CA LYS A 157 -13.01 16.91 -10.41
C LYS A 157 -12.09 17.82 -11.23
N THR A 158 -10.82 17.46 -11.37
CA THR A 158 -9.87 18.23 -12.20
C THR A 158 -10.28 18.23 -13.66
N VAL A 159 -10.63 17.05 -14.23
CA VAL A 159 -11.11 16.95 -15.61
C VAL A 159 -12.36 17.80 -15.85
N LEU A 160 -13.34 17.72 -14.96
CA LEU A 160 -14.55 18.52 -15.05
C LEU A 160 -14.28 20.02 -14.98
N SER A 161 -13.38 20.47 -14.10
CA SER A 161 -13.02 21.88 -13.99
C SER A 161 -12.35 22.41 -15.27
N VAL A 162 -11.52 21.60 -15.90
CA VAL A 162 -10.90 21.94 -17.20
C VAL A 162 -11.96 22.00 -18.31
N ALA A 163 -12.83 20.99 -18.39
CA ALA A 163 -13.89 20.94 -19.40
C ALA A 163 -14.86 22.13 -19.32
N ASN A 164 -15.13 22.61 -18.11
CA ASN A 164 -16.03 23.74 -17.87
C ASN A 164 -15.32 25.12 -17.91
N ASN A 165 -14.03 25.18 -18.26
CA ASN A 165 -13.20 26.38 -18.21
C ASN A 165 -13.20 27.10 -16.86
N THR A 166 -13.44 26.35 -15.76
CA THR A 166 -13.45 26.85 -14.38
C THR A 166 -12.13 26.55 -13.65
N ALA A 167 -11.14 26.00 -14.34
CA ALA A 167 -9.92 25.56 -13.73
C ALA A 167 -9.06 26.73 -13.25
N VAL A 168 -8.85 26.81 -11.94
CA VAL A 168 -7.71 27.55 -11.38
C VAL A 168 -6.46 26.70 -11.64
N VAL A 169 -5.77 26.96 -12.74
CA VAL A 169 -4.61 26.20 -13.15
C VAL A 169 -3.40 26.63 -12.34
N GLN A 170 -2.92 25.80 -11.44
CA GLN A 170 -1.56 25.95 -10.94
C GLN A 170 -0.57 25.24 -11.88
N THR A 171 -0.06 25.98 -12.87
CA THR A 171 1.08 25.56 -13.68
C THR A 171 2.39 25.72 -12.90
N LYS A 172 2.56 25.01 -11.80
CA LYS A 172 3.88 24.86 -11.17
C LYS A 172 4.42 23.47 -11.48
N ARG A 173 5.43 23.42 -12.36
CA ARG A 173 6.30 22.26 -12.51
C ARG A 173 6.87 21.93 -11.13
N PHE A 174 6.47 20.81 -10.53
CA PHE A 174 7.21 20.24 -9.43
C PHE A 174 8.55 19.72 -9.97
N ARG A 175 9.60 20.54 -9.89
CA ARG A 175 10.95 20.00 -9.91
C ARG A 175 11.15 19.30 -8.60
N GLY A 176 11.21 17.96 -8.62
CA GLY A 176 11.62 17.17 -7.47
C GLY A 176 12.99 17.67 -7.01
N THR A 177 13.06 18.31 -5.87
CA THR A 177 14.32 18.53 -5.17
C THR A 177 14.74 17.17 -4.63
N ASN A 178 15.76 16.58 -5.26
CA ASN A 178 16.54 15.50 -4.68
C ASN A 178 17.14 16.02 -3.36
N VAL A 179 16.55 15.68 -2.25
CA VAL A 179 17.21 15.83 -0.95
C VAL A 179 18.07 14.59 -0.76
N HIS A 180 19.25 14.61 -1.37
CA HIS A 180 20.38 13.84 -0.88
C HIS A 180 20.93 14.61 0.33
N ASN A 181 20.64 14.14 1.52
CA ASN A 181 21.44 14.46 2.69
C ASN A 181 22.17 13.21 3.17
N LYS A 182 23.45 13.43 3.34
CA LYS A 182 24.55 12.56 3.75
C LYS A 182 24.25 11.74 5.00
#